data_ea49fa1f2b56d4db9691cd2f6b884be0
#
_entry.id   ea49fa1f2b56d4db9691cd2f6b884be0
#
_cell.length_a   1.000
_cell.length_b   1.000
_cell.length_c   1.000
_cell.angle_alpha   90.00
_cell.angle_beta   90.00
_cell.angle_gamma   90.00
#
_symmetry.space_group_name_H-M   'P 1'
#
loop_
_entity.id
_entity.type
_entity.pdbx_description
1 polymer ?
#
loop_
_entity_poly.entity_id
_entity_poly.type
_entity_poly.pdbx_seq_one_letter_code
_entity_poly.pdbx_strand_id
1 'polypeptide(L)'
;HRLIRRQRQMCIRDRNITIQNSIIGQGLQNHSCGGLMQTDISNGCTIFRNLYIDNKTRNPKVKGLNQFVNNVVYNWGSGAAYNMGGDSSGKSETTIENNYFIVGPCNNWQNVEIAPKVYEAQQVPMNPARPFTGGNSDFRSYCKGNYYDYDKDGALNGIEITEVNWSQYCSGSPTLLEARSDLHPIIRSQKSAQEAYEWVVEKVGAYLPVRDEVDKYLIDELTSLGGKGTIIQDERKTEQFPLGGPGTINAAQKPLDSDNDGMPDAFEDAWGLDKYDPTDAVKEAKNGYLNIENYALSLEYPDEYEYELNKNKQ
;
A
#
# COMPACT_ATOMS: atom_id res chain seq x y z
N HIS A 1 -1.48 -19.64 12.40
CA HIS A 1 -1.58 -18.64 13.48
C HIS A 1 -0.25 -18.34 14.20
N ARG A 2 0.65 -19.33 14.36
CA ARG A 2 1.97 -19.12 15.01
C ARG A 2 3.00 -18.43 14.09
N LEU A 3 2.96 -18.70 12.80
CA LEU A 3 3.86 -18.09 11.80
C LEU A 3 3.58 -16.59 11.61
N ILE A 4 2.30 -16.20 11.54
CA ILE A 4 1.89 -14.80 11.40
C ILE A 4 2.28 -13.95 12.64
N ARG A 5 2.23 -14.52 13.84
CA ARG A 5 2.71 -13.83 15.06
C ARG A 5 4.24 -13.65 15.06
N ARG A 6 5.00 -14.59 14.51
CA ARG A 6 6.47 -14.44 14.41
C ARG A 6 6.88 -13.40 13.36
N GLN A 7 6.21 -13.33 12.22
CA GLN A 7 6.43 -12.27 11.23
C GLN A 7 6.11 -10.89 11.81
N ARG A 8 5.00 -10.73 12.53
CA ARG A 8 4.68 -9.45 13.21
C ARG A 8 5.73 -9.05 14.26
N GLN A 9 6.35 -10.00 14.96
CA GLN A 9 7.43 -9.70 15.92
C GLN A 9 8.77 -9.39 15.23
N MET A 10 9.01 -9.89 14.02
CA MET A 10 10.24 -9.54 13.25
C MET A 10 10.16 -8.10 12.74
N CYS A 11 9.03 -7.67 12.18
CA CYS A 11 8.86 -6.28 11.70
C CYS A 11 9.02 -5.21 12.78
N ILE A 12 8.78 -5.52 14.05
CA ILE A 12 8.98 -4.58 15.19
C ILE A 12 10.48 -4.31 15.47
N ARG A 13 11.39 -5.13 14.95
CA ARG A 13 12.84 -5.01 15.16
C ARG A 13 13.60 -4.50 13.96
N ASP A 14 12.96 -4.43 12.81
CA ASP A 14 13.59 -3.94 11.60
C ASP A 14 13.64 -2.41 11.60
N ARG A 15 14.68 -1.86 10.99
CA ARG A 15 14.93 -0.42 10.90
C ARG A 15 14.86 0.00 9.45
N ASN A 16 14.27 1.19 9.20
CA ASN A 16 14.22 1.80 7.88
C ASN A 16 13.54 0.90 6.83
N ILE A 17 12.31 0.45 7.14
CA ILE A 17 11.53 -0.40 6.25
C ILE A 17 10.83 0.47 5.21
N THR A 18 10.84 0.03 3.96
CA THR A 18 9.99 0.61 2.90
C THR A 18 8.97 -0.42 2.43
N ILE A 19 7.70 0.00 2.36
CA ILE A 19 6.62 -0.75 1.71
C ILE A 19 6.14 0.13 0.56
N GLN A 20 6.33 -0.33 -0.67
CA GLN A 20 6.00 0.48 -1.84
C GLN A 20 5.36 -0.34 -2.96
N ASN A 21 4.65 0.36 -3.86
CA ASN A 21 4.10 -0.15 -5.11
C ASN A 21 3.19 -1.39 -4.95
N SER A 22 2.58 -1.56 -3.78
CA SER A 22 1.84 -2.77 -3.40
C SER A 22 0.35 -2.51 -3.26
N ILE A 23 -0.47 -3.51 -3.59
CA ILE A 23 -1.89 -3.53 -3.23
C ILE A 23 -2.05 -4.24 -1.88
N ILE A 24 -2.69 -3.55 -0.93
CA ILE A 24 -2.98 -4.03 0.41
C ILE A 24 -4.50 -3.99 0.58
N GLY A 25 -5.14 -5.05 0.18
CA GLY A 25 -6.60 -5.07 0.07
C GLY A 25 -7.28 -6.31 0.63
N GLN A 26 -8.61 -6.27 0.63
CA GLN A 26 -9.49 -7.37 1.02
C GLN A 26 -9.12 -7.99 2.37
N GLY A 27 -8.85 -7.16 3.37
CA GLY A 27 -8.70 -7.63 4.73
C GLY A 27 -10.02 -8.22 5.22
N LEU A 28 -10.07 -9.53 5.39
CA LEU A 28 -11.32 -10.27 5.64
C LEU A 28 -12.01 -9.86 6.94
N GLN A 29 -13.34 -9.73 6.91
CA GLN A 29 -14.15 -9.56 8.11
C GLN A 29 -14.04 -10.80 9.03
N ASN A 30 -14.11 -10.62 10.35
CA ASN A 30 -14.54 -9.43 11.11
C ASN A 30 -13.40 -8.46 11.49
N HIS A 31 -12.15 -8.80 11.32
CA HIS A 31 -11.00 -7.99 11.70
C HIS A 31 -10.27 -7.44 10.46
N SER A 32 -11.02 -6.82 9.56
CA SER A 32 -10.53 -6.26 8.31
C SER A 32 -9.66 -5.01 8.57
N CYS A 33 -8.35 -5.16 8.46
CA CYS A 33 -7.36 -4.11 8.71
C CYS A 33 -6.26 -4.12 7.65
N GLY A 34 -5.94 -2.96 7.10
CA GLY A 34 -4.88 -2.81 6.10
C GLY A 34 -3.47 -3.01 6.67
N GLY A 35 -3.21 -2.57 7.91
CA GLY A 35 -1.88 -2.78 8.51
C GLY A 35 -1.67 -2.12 9.86
N LEU A 36 -0.61 -2.57 10.54
CA LEU A 36 -0.17 -2.01 11.82
C LEU A 36 1.33 -1.75 11.75
N MET A 37 1.70 -0.47 11.59
CA MET A 37 3.08 0.00 11.48
C MET A 37 3.46 0.70 12.78
N GLN A 38 3.92 -0.08 13.75
CA GLN A 38 4.35 0.43 15.05
C GLN A 38 5.86 0.33 15.17
N THR A 39 6.51 1.46 14.97
CA THR A 39 7.94 1.64 15.17
C THR A 39 8.19 2.50 16.41
N ASP A 40 9.41 2.76 16.75
CA ASP A 40 9.80 3.84 17.65
C ASP A 40 10.30 5.06 16.83
N ILE A 41 10.63 6.16 17.52
CA ILE A 41 11.07 7.39 16.86
C ILE A 41 12.45 7.27 16.18
N SER A 42 13.20 6.22 16.46
CA SER A 42 14.53 5.97 15.88
C SER A 42 14.50 4.99 14.71
N ASN A 43 13.33 4.36 14.45
CA ASN A 43 13.20 3.31 13.44
C ASN A 43 12.10 3.70 12.44
N GLY A 44 12.51 4.22 11.28
CA GLY A 44 11.60 4.72 10.28
C GLY A 44 10.87 3.63 9.49
N CYS A 45 9.63 3.93 9.09
CA CYS A 45 8.88 3.16 8.10
C CYS A 45 8.37 4.11 7.01
N THR A 46 8.71 3.81 5.76
CA THR A 46 8.22 4.53 4.58
C THR A 46 7.15 3.69 3.89
N ILE A 47 5.98 4.28 3.68
CA ILE A 47 4.85 3.67 2.98
C ILE A 47 4.59 4.56 1.77
N PHE A 48 4.94 4.05 0.56
CA PHE A 48 5.04 4.86 -0.64
C PHE A 48 4.35 4.23 -1.84
N ARG A 49 3.47 4.97 -2.51
CA ARG A 49 2.77 4.55 -3.73
C ARG A 49 2.04 3.22 -3.62
N ASN A 50 1.34 2.99 -2.51
CA ASN A 50 0.53 1.79 -2.33
C ASN A 50 -0.95 2.10 -2.54
N LEU A 51 -1.71 1.07 -2.88
CA LEU A 51 -3.16 1.05 -2.82
C LEU A 51 -3.61 0.30 -1.56
N TYR A 52 -4.34 0.97 -0.69
CA TYR A 52 -5.12 0.35 0.37
C TYR A 52 -6.58 0.29 -0.08
N ILE A 53 -7.14 -0.89 -0.24
CA ILE A 53 -8.49 -1.07 -0.80
C ILE A 53 -9.30 -2.11 -0.03
N ASP A 54 -10.58 -1.81 0.20
CA ASP A 54 -11.55 -2.72 0.84
C ASP A 54 -11.12 -3.26 2.21
N ASN A 55 -10.40 -2.45 2.96
CA ASN A 55 -10.09 -2.73 4.35
C ASN A 55 -10.94 -1.84 5.25
N LYS A 56 -11.63 -2.42 6.23
CA LYS A 56 -12.53 -1.69 7.12
C LYS A 56 -11.85 -0.53 7.85
N THR A 57 -10.59 -0.72 8.24
CA THR A 57 -9.85 0.25 9.06
C THR A 57 -8.35 0.03 8.99
N ARG A 58 -7.58 0.94 9.60
CA ARG A 58 -6.12 0.85 9.72
C ARG A 58 -5.40 0.75 8.37
N ASN A 59 -5.56 1.75 7.54
CA ASN A 59 -4.96 1.83 6.22
C ASN A 59 -3.83 2.89 6.15
N PRO A 60 -2.74 2.77 6.93
CA PRO A 60 -2.51 1.88 8.09
C PRO A 60 -2.88 2.49 9.45
N LYS A 61 -2.70 1.74 10.56
CA LYS A 61 -2.51 2.31 11.90
C LYS A 61 -1.02 2.44 12.18
N VAL A 62 -0.56 3.63 12.57
CA VAL A 62 0.86 3.95 12.72
C VAL A 62 1.22 4.45 14.12
N LYS A 63 2.48 4.28 14.50
CA LYS A 63 3.14 4.82 15.68
C LYS A 63 4.64 4.95 15.41
N GLY A 64 5.30 5.88 16.11
CA GLY A 64 6.74 6.11 15.96
C GLY A 64 7.06 6.97 14.74
N LEU A 65 8.14 6.66 14.03
CA LEU A 65 8.60 7.42 12.86
C LEU A 65 8.05 6.82 11.58
N ASN A 66 7.14 7.53 10.90
CA ASN A 66 6.51 7.01 9.68
C ASN A 66 6.34 8.11 8.63
N GLN A 67 6.57 7.77 7.36
CA GLN A 67 6.07 8.59 6.25
C GLN A 67 5.09 7.81 5.38
N PHE A 68 4.02 8.49 5.00
CA PHE A 68 2.93 7.98 4.18
C PHE A 68 2.74 8.93 3.00
N VAL A 69 3.27 8.55 1.84
CA VAL A 69 3.44 9.46 0.71
C VAL A 69 2.93 8.81 -0.57
N ASN A 70 2.15 9.55 -1.36
CA ASN A 70 1.62 9.11 -2.65
C ASN A 70 0.81 7.80 -2.61
N ASN A 71 0.17 7.49 -1.49
CA ASN A 71 -0.70 6.33 -1.41
C ASN A 71 -2.15 6.71 -1.78
N VAL A 72 -2.90 5.71 -2.23
CA VAL A 72 -4.34 5.81 -2.43
C VAL A 72 -5.02 4.90 -1.42
N VAL A 73 -6.05 5.42 -0.75
CA VAL A 73 -6.89 4.64 0.18
C VAL A 73 -8.31 4.67 -0.35
N TYR A 74 -8.87 3.52 -0.69
CA TYR A 74 -10.19 3.38 -1.27
C TYR A 74 -11.10 2.47 -0.43
N ASN A 75 -12.37 2.84 -0.32
CA ASN A 75 -13.47 2.04 0.24
C ASN A 75 -13.18 1.45 1.63
N TRP A 76 -12.88 2.31 2.60
CA TRP A 76 -12.78 1.89 4.00
C TRP A 76 -14.14 1.98 4.72
N GLY A 77 -14.27 1.27 5.84
CA GLY A 77 -15.52 1.21 6.60
C GLY A 77 -15.62 2.22 7.75
N SER A 78 -16.29 1.82 8.81
CA SER A 78 -16.56 2.66 9.99
C SER A 78 -15.32 2.99 10.84
N GLY A 79 -14.19 2.32 10.63
CA GLY A 79 -12.88 2.72 11.15
C GLY A 79 -12.22 3.76 10.22
N ALA A 80 -11.20 4.47 10.69
CA ALA A 80 -10.52 5.47 9.87
C ALA A 80 -9.73 4.86 8.72
N ALA A 81 -9.55 5.62 7.66
CA ALA A 81 -8.60 5.31 6.62
C ALA A 81 -7.18 5.28 7.21
N TYR A 82 -6.65 6.42 7.63
CA TYR A 82 -5.34 6.50 8.29
C TYR A 82 -5.51 6.71 9.79
N ASN A 83 -4.88 5.85 10.60
CA ASN A 83 -5.02 5.87 12.05
C ASN A 83 -3.69 6.20 12.73
N MET A 84 -3.64 7.35 13.36
CA MET A 84 -2.56 7.77 14.25
C MET A 84 -2.80 7.15 15.62
N GLY A 85 -2.01 6.16 15.99
CA GLY A 85 -2.19 5.34 17.21
C GLY A 85 -2.14 6.12 18.52
N GLY A 86 -3.12 6.97 18.77
CA GLY A 86 -3.21 7.83 19.94
C GLY A 86 -3.48 7.11 21.28
N ASP A 87 -3.73 5.81 21.23
CA ASP A 87 -3.85 4.93 22.38
C ASP A 87 -2.50 4.43 22.92
N SER A 88 -1.41 4.76 22.25
CA SER A 88 -0.06 4.30 22.61
C SER A 88 0.74 5.43 23.24
N SER A 89 1.38 5.19 24.35
CA SER A 89 2.35 6.11 24.95
C SER A 89 3.60 6.24 24.08
N GLY A 90 4.21 7.41 24.11
CA GLY A 90 5.48 7.73 23.45
C GLY A 90 5.32 8.63 22.25
N LYS A 91 6.45 9.28 21.90
CA LYS A 91 6.53 10.24 20.80
C LYS A 91 6.36 9.54 19.46
N SER A 92 5.62 10.18 18.57
CA SER A 92 5.50 9.76 17.17
C SER A 92 5.70 10.98 16.28
N GLU A 93 6.28 10.74 15.10
CA GLU A 93 6.45 11.78 14.09
C GLU A 93 6.11 11.20 12.71
N THR A 94 5.23 11.88 12.00
CA THR A 94 4.75 11.40 10.70
C THR A 94 4.81 12.48 9.64
N THR A 95 5.10 12.04 8.42
CA THR A 95 4.95 12.84 7.20
C THR A 95 3.85 12.20 6.36
N ILE A 96 2.77 12.94 6.09
CA ILE A 96 1.61 12.46 5.34
C ILE A 96 1.42 13.40 4.17
N GLU A 97 1.88 13.01 2.97
CA GLU A 97 1.95 13.91 1.82
C GLU A 97 1.37 13.31 0.56
N ASN A 98 0.60 14.12 -0.16
CA ASN A 98 0.16 13.83 -1.52
C ASN A 98 -0.55 12.47 -1.65
N ASN A 99 -1.42 12.15 -0.69
CA ASN A 99 -2.22 10.94 -0.71
C ASN A 99 -3.66 11.26 -1.16
N TYR A 100 -4.33 10.26 -1.70
CA TYR A 100 -5.73 10.36 -2.07
C TYR A 100 -6.57 9.40 -1.23
N PHE A 101 -7.61 9.92 -0.56
CA PHE A 101 -8.57 9.17 0.24
C PHE A 101 -9.93 9.22 -0.45
N ILE A 102 -10.41 8.10 -0.98
CA ILE A 102 -11.60 8.01 -1.82
C ILE A 102 -12.63 7.09 -1.17
N VAL A 103 -13.81 7.62 -0.89
CA VAL A 103 -14.90 6.85 -0.29
C VAL A 103 -15.55 5.95 -1.33
N GLY A 104 -15.61 4.65 -1.03
CA GLY A 104 -16.31 3.67 -1.86
C GLY A 104 -17.76 3.45 -1.42
N PRO A 105 -18.43 2.41 -1.91
CA PRO A 105 -19.81 2.06 -1.53
C PRO A 105 -20.01 1.83 -0.05
N CYS A 106 -18.93 1.47 0.67
CA CYS A 106 -18.91 1.20 2.10
C CYS A 106 -19.89 0.10 2.52
N ASN A 107 -19.93 -0.98 1.74
CA ASN A 107 -20.64 -2.19 2.08
C ASN A 107 -19.68 -3.22 2.64
N ASN A 108 -20.19 -4.07 3.53
CA ASN A 108 -19.41 -5.20 4.03
C ASN A 108 -20.28 -6.43 4.24
N TRP A 109 -19.69 -7.60 4.09
CA TRP A 109 -20.33 -8.85 4.44
C TRP A 109 -20.20 -9.12 5.94
N GLN A 110 -21.29 -9.47 6.60
CA GLN A 110 -21.35 -9.83 8.01
C GLN A 110 -22.26 -11.01 8.24
N ASN A 111 -21.97 -11.83 9.28
CA ASN A 111 -22.90 -12.80 9.77
C ASN A 111 -23.97 -12.09 10.61
N VAL A 112 -25.17 -11.98 10.07
CA VAL A 112 -26.32 -11.34 10.72
C VAL A 112 -27.19 -12.40 11.39
N GLU A 113 -27.56 -12.19 12.64
CA GLU A 113 -28.46 -13.07 13.36
C GLU A 113 -29.89 -12.84 12.86
N ILE A 114 -30.45 -13.87 12.19
CA ILE A 114 -31.80 -13.85 11.59
C ILE A 114 -32.83 -14.54 12.48
N ALA A 115 -32.41 -15.38 13.40
CA ALA A 115 -33.17 -16.03 14.45
C ALA A 115 -32.24 -16.38 15.62
N PRO A 116 -32.73 -16.70 16.83
CA PRO A 116 -31.89 -17.01 17.96
C PRO A 116 -30.80 -18.05 17.63
N LYS A 117 -29.55 -17.62 17.64
CA LYS A 117 -28.34 -18.39 17.29
C LYS A 117 -28.28 -18.93 15.84
N VAL A 118 -29.09 -18.38 14.94
CA VAL A 118 -29.05 -18.67 13.50
C VAL A 118 -28.48 -17.46 12.77
N TYR A 119 -27.40 -17.63 12.07
CA TYR A 119 -26.67 -16.55 11.40
C TYR A 119 -26.60 -16.80 9.89
N GLU A 120 -26.79 -15.74 9.12
CA GLU A 120 -26.60 -15.76 7.67
C GLU A 120 -25.62 -14.66 7.25
N ALA A 121 -24.80 -14.94 6.25
CA ALA A 121 -23.93 -13.92 5.65
C ALA A 121 -24.79 -12.96 4.81
N GLN A 122 -24.76 -11.68 5.16
CA GLN A 122 -25.49 -10.62 4.47
C GLN A 122 -24.58 -9.42 4.22
N GLN A 123 -24.87 -8.70 3.15
CA GLN A 123 -24.22 -7.42 2.87
C GLN A 123 -24.87 -6.32 3.70
N VAL A 124 -24.07 -5.63 4.49
CA VAL A 124 -24.52 -4.58 5.41
C VAL A 124 -23.84 -3.26 5.05
N PRO A 125 -24.58 -2.17 4.88
CA PRO A 125 -23.99 -0.85 4.68
C PRO A 125 -23.17 -0.39 5.89
N MET A 126 -22.08 0.31 5.62
CA MET A 126 -21.29 1.02 6.63
C MET A 126 -21.23 2.50 6.34
N ASN A 127 -21.07 3.29 7.40
CA ASN A 127 -20.73 4.70 7.28
C ASN A 127 -19.20 4.85 7.34
N PRO A 128 -18.54 5.38 6.30
CA PRO A 128 -17.11 5.59 6.34
C PRO A 128 -16.77 6.59 7.44
N ALA A 129 -15.74 6.29 8.20
CA ALA A 129 -15.17 7.26 9.13
C ALA A 129 -14.41 8.34 8.37
N ARG A 130 -14.01 9.40 9.08
CA ARG A 130 -13.12 10.44 8.52
C ARG A 130 -11.82 9.83 8.02
N PRO A 131 -11.12 10.45 7.06
CA PRO A 131 -9.86 9.94 6.54
C PRO A 131 -8.80 9.75 7.63
N PHE A 132 -8.77 10.66 8.63
CA PHE A 132 -7.81 10.60 9.74
C PHE A 132 -8.50 10.38 11.08
N THR A 133 -7.86 9.61 11.94
CA THR A 133 -8.28 9.44 13.35
C THR A 133 -7.08 9.23 14.27
N GLY A 134 -7.29 9.47 15.56
CA GLY A 134 -6.26 9.32 16.58
C GLY A 134 -5.27 10.49 16.61
N GLY A 135 -4.12 10.22 17.23
CA GLY A 135 -3.16 11.26 17.54
C GLY A 135 -3.50 12.03 18.82
N ASN A 136 -2.47 12.44 19.51
CA ASN A 136 -2.50 13.30 20.70
C ASN A 136 -1.34 14.31 20.60
N SER A 137 -1.09 15.09 21.65
CA SER A 137 -0.01 16.10 21.66
C SER A 137 1.40 15.53 21.40
N ASP A 138 1.63 14.24 21.70
CA ASP A 138 2.90 13.56 21.45
C ASP A 138 3.01 13.02 20.00
N PHE A 139 1.94 13.12 19.23
CA PHE A 139 1.91 12.76 17.82
C PHE A 139 2.09 14.00 16.95
N ARG A 140 3.27 14.17 16.37
CA ARG A 140 3.64 15.31 15.52
C ARG A 140 3.48 14.92 14.05
N SER A 141 2.70 15.67 13.31
CA SER A 141 2.34 15.30 11.93
C SER A 141 2.51 16.45 10.96
N TYR A 142 3.31 16.26 9.94
CA TYR A 142 3.35 17.13 8.77
C TYR A 142 2.37 16.58 7.72
N CYS A 143 1.38 17.38 7.33
CA CYS A 143 0.31 16.97 6.45
C CYS A 143 0.11 17.98 5.34
N LYS A 144 0.42 17.63 4.07
CA LYS A 144 0.22 18.52 2.91
C LYS A 144 -0.17 17.75 1.65
N GLY A 145 -0.95 18.41 0.79
CA GLY A 145 -1.33 17.87 -0.52
C GLY A 145 -2.18 16.60 -0.47
N ASN A 146 -2.86 16.33 0.65
CA ASN A 146 -3.74 15.19 0.78
C ASN A 146 -5.16 15.56 0.36
N TYR A 147 -5.83 14.69 -0.40
CA TYR A 147 -7.16 14.92 -0.91
C TYR A 147 -8.16 13.91 -0.35
N TYR A 148 -9.39 14.37 -0.14
CA TYR A 148 -10.50 13.56 0.31
C TYR A 148 -11.68 13.67 -0.64
N ASP A 149 -12.01 12.58 -1.27
CA ASP A 149 -13.12 12.41 -2.19
C ASP A 149 -14.22 11.59 -1.50
N TYR A 150 -15.35 12.20 -1.23
CA TYR A 150 -16.37 11.62 -0.35
C TYR A 150 -17.74 11.42 -1.01
N ASP A 151 -17.97 12.02 -2.19
CA ASP A 151 -19.32 12.14 -2.76
C ASP A 151 -19.74 10.97 -3.66
N LYS A 152 -18.78 10.12 -4.07
CA LYS A 152 -19.02 8.91 -4.88
C LYS A 152 -19.70 9.21 -6.23
N ASP A 153 -19.36 10.32 -6.83
CA ASP A 153 -19.99 10.81 -8.07
C ASP A 153 -19.36 10.26 -9.35
N GLY A 154 -18.32 9.42 -9.21
CA GLY A 154 -17.58 8.83 -10.33
C GLY A 154 -16.52 9.74 -10.92
N ALA A 155 -16.21 10.86 -10.29
CA ALA A 155 -15.17 11.79 -10.69
C ALA A 155 -14.11 11.94 -9.59
N LEU A 156 -12.84 12.08 -9.96
CA LEU A 156 -11.76 12.34 -9.03
C LEU A 156 -11.65 13.85 -8.76
N ASN A 157 -12.48 14.36 -7.86
CA ASN A 157 -12.66 15.80 -7.61
C ASN A 157 -12.57 16.16 -6.12
N GLY A 158 -11.90 15.33 -5.33
CA GLY A 158 -11.79 15.46 -3.88
C GLY A 158 -11.29 16.83 -3.39
N ILE A 159 -11.58 17.13 -2.14
CA ILE A 159 -11.21 18.39 -1.47
C ILE A 159 -9.83 18.23 -0.83
N GLU A 160 -8.95 19.22 -1.00
CA GLU A 160 -7.67 19.24 -0.32
C GLU A 160 -7.85 19.40 1.20
N ILE A 161 -7.17 18.54 1.95
CA ILE A 161 -7.12 18.61 3.42
C ILE A 161 -5.96 19.53 3.80
N THR A 162 -6.33 20.68 4.37
CA THR A 162 -5.40 21.74 4.81
C THR A 162 -5.44 21.91 6.32
N GLU A 163 -4.54 22.70 6.87
CA GLU A 163 -4.56 23.07 8.29
C GLU A 163 -5.87 23.73 8.72
N VAL A 164 -6.51 24.48 7.81
CA VAL A 164 -7.75 25.22 8.08
C VAL A 164 -8.95 24.27 8.26
N ASN A 165 -9.03 23.21 7.46
CA ASN A 165 -10.14 22.25 7.51
C ASN A 165 -9.80 20.93 8.21
N TRP A 166 -8.60 20.78 8.77
CA TRP A 166 -8.10 19.57 9.41
C TRP A 166 -9.09 18.96 10.40
N SER A 167 -9.65 19.78 11.29
CA SER A 167 -10.58 19.34 12.33
C SER A 167 -11.88 18.72 11.78
N GLN A 168 -12.21 18.98 10.52
CA GLN A 168 -13.36 18.37 9.86
C GLN A 168 -13.07 16.94 9.43
N TYR A 169 -11.80 16.63 9.11
CA TYR A 169 -11.35 15.38 8.52
C TYR A 169 -10.50 14.50 9.44
N CYS A 170 -10.19 14.99 10.63
CA CYS A 170 -9.51 14.23 11.67
C CYS A 170 -10.33 14.20 12.97
N SER A 171 -10.47 13.02 13.56
CA SER A 171 -11.13 12.84 14.86
C SER A 171 -10.15 12.82 16.04
N GLY A 172 -8.89 13.16 15.82
CA GLY A 172 -7.85 13.27 16.84
C GLY A 172 -7.26 14.68 16.92
N SER A 173 -6.29 14.84 17.80
CA SER A 173 -5.63 16.12 18.05
C SER A 173 -4.11 16.00 17.99
N PRO A 174 -3.52 15.57 16.87
CA PRO A 174 -2.07 15.57 16.69
C PRO A 174 -1.56 17.01 16.62
N THR A 175 -0.31 17.21 16.95
CA THR A 175 0.37 18.49 16.74
C THR A 175 0.77 18.60 15.26
N LEU A 176 0.16 19.52 14.52
CA LEU A 176 0.52 19.76 13.12
C LEU A 176 1.86 20.52 13.05
N LEU A 177 2.72 20.10 12.13
CA LEU A 177 4.02 20.69 11.86
C LEU A 177 3.95 21.58 10.63
N GLU A 178 4.60 22.76 10.70
CA GLU A 178 4.72 23.69 9.57
C GLU A 178 5.71 23.19 8.51
N ALA A 179 6.72 22.42 8.93
CA ALA A 179 7.75 21.87 8.06
C ALA A 179 7.86 20.35 8.22
N ARG A 180 8.29 19.70 7.14
CA ARG A 180 8.62 18.28 7.12
C ARG A 180 9.72 17.95 8.12
N SER A 181 9.63 16.78 8.75
CA SER A 181 10.67 16.30 9.65
C SER A 181 11.96 15.97 8.90
N ASP A 182 13.09 16.40 9.45
CA ASP A 182 14.43 16.03 8.95
C ASP A 182 14.78 14.56 9.25
N LEU A 183 13.98 13.88 10.08
CA LEU A 183 14.17 12.45 10.39
C LEU A 183 13.71 11.55 9.24
N HIS A 184 12.89 12.07 8.33
CA HIS A 184 12.40 11.30 7.20
C HIS A 184 13.30 11.46 5.97
N PRO A 185 13.67 10.36 5.28
CA PRO A 185 14.39 10.47 4.01
C PRO A 185 13.56 11.21 2.96
N ILE A 186 14.25 11.92 2.08
CA ILE A 186 13.61 12.64 0.97
C ILE A 186 13.25 11.62 -0.13
N ILE A 187 11.97 11.56 -0.50
CA ILE A 187 11.51 10.79 -1.66
C ILE A 187 11.58 11.71 -2.89
N ARG A 188 12.59 11.48 -3.75
CA ARG A 188 12.82 12.34 -4.94
C ARG A 188 11.76 12.15 -6.03
N SER A 189 11.15 10.97 -6.12
CA SER A 189 10.12 10.64 -7.10
C SER A 189 8.69 10.94 -6.61
N GLN A 190 8.54 11.78 -5.60
CA GLN A 190 7.25 12.19 -5.08
C GLN A 190 6.46 12.95 -6.16
N LYS A 191 5.17 12.66 -6.25
CA LYS A 191 4.19 13.24 -7.18
C LYS A 191 3.12 14.03 -6.42
N SER A 192 2.32 14.83 -7.13
CA SER A 192 1.06 15.32 -6.58
C SER A 192 0.11 14.16 -6.26
N ALA A 193 -0.93 14.39 -5.45
CA ALA A 193 -1.90 13.35 -5.13
C ALA A 193 -2.64 12.82 -6.38
N GLN A 194 -2.96 13.71 -7.33
CA GLN A 194 -3.56 13.36 -8.60
C GLN A 194 -2.66 12.44 -9.43
N GLU A 195 -1.41 12.85 -9.66
CA GLU A 195 -0.44 12.03 -10.40
C GLU A 195 -0.11 10.71 -9.68
N ALA A 196 -0.18 10.69 -8.34
CA ALA A 196 -0.01 9.48 -7.56
C ALA A 196 -1.18 8.51 -7.77
N TYR A 197 -2.42 9.01 -7.83
CA TYR A 197 -3.59 8.20 -8.19
C TYR A 197 -3.44 7.59 -9.58
N GLU A 198 -3.07 8.40 -10.57
CA GLU A 198 -2.86 7.93 -11.96
C GLU A 198 -1.78 6.84 -12.01
N TRP A 199 -0.66 7.06 -11.32
CA TRP A 199 0.41 6.07 -11.23
C TRP A 199 -0.06 4.77 -10.55
N VAL A 200 -0.84 4.87 -9.46
CA VAL A 200 -1.39 3.71 -8.74
C VAL A 200 -2.32 2.92 -9.65
N VAL A 201 -3.22 3.57 -10.38
CA VAL A 201 -4.10 2.90 -11.34
C VAL A 201 -3.31 2.13 -12.40
N GLU A 202 -2.25 2.71 -12.90
CA GLU A 202 -1.45 2.12 -13.99
C GLU A 202 -0.50 1.02 -13.50
N LYS A 203 0.21 1.23 -12.37
CA LYS A 203 1.44 0.49 -12.05
C LYS A 203 1.49 -0.17 -10.67
N VAL A 204 0.49 -0.01 -9.81
CA VAL A 204 0.52 -0.65 -8.50
C VAL A 204 0.28 -2.16 -8.58
N GLY A 205 0.88 -2.92 -7.69
CA GLY A 205 0.71 -4.37 -7.60
C GLY A 205 1.48 -5.15 -8.65
N ALA A 206 1.03 -6.36 -8.95
CA ALA A 206 1.65 -7.26 -9.92
C ALA A 206 1.21 -6.91 -11.36
N TYR A 207 1.68 -5.80 -11.90
CA TYR A 207 1.25 -5.31 -13.21
C TYR A 207 2.09 -5.83 -14.39
N LEU A 208 3.27 -6.36 -14.15
CA LEU A 208 4.19 -6.87 -15.18
C LEU A 208 4.26 -8.41 -15.17
N PRO A 209 4.42 -9.04 -16.36
CA PRO A 209 4.25 -8.46 -17.71
C PRO A 209 2.79 -8.20 -18.04
N VAL A 210 1.86 -8.77 -17.29
CA VAL A 210 0.41 -8.58 -17.41
C VAL A 210 -0.19 -8.66 -16.00
N ARG A 211 -0.96 -7.65 -15.62
CA ARG A 211 -1.65 -7.61 -14.34
C ARG A 211 -2.57 -8.84 -14.17
N ASP A 212 -2.53 -9.50 -13.02
CA ASP A 212 -3.38 -10.64 -12.72
C ASP A 212 -4.86 -10.26 -12.54
N GLU A 213 -5.72 -11.27 -12.41
CA GLU A 213 -7.17 -11.07 -12.35
C GLU A 213 -7.60 -10.38 -11.05
N VAL A 214 -6.95 -10.66 -9.92
CA VAL A 214 -7.27 -10.04 -8.62
C VAL A 214 -6.90 -8.55 -8.65
N ASP A 215 -5.70 -8.23 -9.09
CA ASP A 215 -5.26 -6.84 -9.19
C ASP A 215 -6.12 -6.07 -10.20
N LYS A 216 -6.49 -6.68 -11.34
CA LYS A 216 -7.44 -6.07 -12.29
C LYS A 216 -8.79 -5.78 -11.66
N TYR A 217 -9.32 -6.73 -10.89
CA TYR A 217 -10.59 -6.58 -10.20
C TYR A 217 -10.55 -5.40 -9.21
N LEU A 218 -9.51 -5.32 -8.38
CA LEU A 218 -9.36 -4.25 -7.39
C LEU A 218 -9.13 -2.88 -8.05
N ILE A 219 -8.41 -2.81 -9.17
CA ILE A 219 -8.26 -1.57 -9.93
C ILE A 219 -9.56 -1.14 -10.60
N ASP A 220 -10.39 -2.07 -11.08
CA ASP A 220 -11.73 -1.76 -11.61
C ASP A 220 -12.64 -1.20 -10.50
N GLU A 221 -12.53 -1.70 -9.27
CA GLU A 221 -13.23 -1.12 -8.13
C GLU A 221 -12.72 0.30 -7.83
N LEU A 222 -11.41 0.51 -7.74
CA LEU A 222 -10.80 1.83 -7.51
C LEU A 222 -11.25 2.86 -8.57
N THR A 223 -11.18 2.48 -9.86
CA THR A 223 -11.49 3.39 -10.97
C THR A 223 -12.99 3.70 -11.11
N SER A 224 -13.84 2.96 -10.39
CA SER A 224 -15.26 3.27 -10.31
C SER A 224 -15.58 4.52 -9.47
N LEU A 225 -14.59 5.03 -8.73
CA LEU A 225 -14.69 6.25 -7.91
C LEU A 225 -15.98 6.33 -7.07
N GLY A 226 -16.19 5.27 -6.28
CA GLY A 226 -17.33 5.18 -5.37
C GLY A 226 -18.45 4.24 -5.82
N GLY A 227 -18.39 3.72 -7.06
CA GLY A 227 -19.44 2.85 -7.61
C GLY A 227 -19.32 1.37 -7.24
N LYS A 228 -18.12 0.86 -7.06
CA LYS A 228 -17.82 -0.56 -6.79
C LYS A 228 -16.99 -0.72 -5.52
N GLY A 229 -16.99 -1.91 -4.95
CA GLY A 229 -16.18 -2.29 -3.79
C GLY A 229 -17.02 -2.86 -2.65
N THR A 230 -16.50 -3.87 -1.97
CA THR A 230 -17.12 -4.44 -0.78
C THR A 230 -16.07 -5.13 0.10
N ILE A 231 -16.22 -5.02 1.41
CA ILE A 231 -15.37 -5.70 2.36
C ILE A 231 -15.94 -7.11 2.59
N ILE A 232 -15.18 -8.13 2.23
CA ILE A 232 -15.62 -9.52 2.21
C ILE A 232 -15.26 -10.29 3.49
N GLN A 233 -15.90 -11.43 3.72
CA GLN A 233 -15.59 -12.38 4.80
C GLN A 233 -14.77 -13.58 4.31
N ASP A 234 -15.05 -14.03 3.09
CA ASP A 234 -14.47 -15.23 2.51
C ASP A 234 -14.30 -15.04 1.00
N GLU A 235 -13.06 -14.99 0.56
CA GLU A 235 -12.66 -14.80 -0.83
C GLU A 235 -13.04 -15.98 -1.74
N ARG A 236 -13.33 -17.14 -1.15
CA ARG A 236 -13.73 -18.37 -1.90
C ARG A 236 -15.20 -18.37 -2.29
N LYS A 237 -15.98 -17.46 -1.70
CA LYS A 237 -17.40 -17.32 -1.98
C LYS A 237 -17.64 -16.36 -3.12
N THR A 238 -18.09 -16.88 -4.25
CA THR A 238 -18.29 -16.09 -5.48
C THR A 238 -19.37 -15.01 -5.35
N GLU A 239 -20.30 -15.14 -4.41
CA GLU A 239 -21.26 -14.10 -4.08
C GLU A 239 -20.62 -12.90 -3.34
N GLN A 240 -19.47 -13.09 -2.71
CA GLN A 240 -18.72 -12.05 -2.02
C GLN A 240 -17.54 -11.53 -2.85
N PHE A 241 -16.83 -12.44 -3.50
CA PHE A 241 -15.69 -12.15 -4.35
C PHE A 241 -15.83 -12.95 -5.67
N PRO A 242 -16.17 -12.32 -6.79
CA PRO A 242 -16.55 -13.01 -8.01
C PRO A 242 -15.52 -13.99 -8.57
N LEU A 243 -14.24 -13.78 -8.29
CA LEU A 243 -13.16 -14.67 -8.73
C LEU A 243 -13.12 -15.99 -7.93
N GLY A 244 -13.70 -16.03 -6.73
CA GLY A 244 -13.73 -17.24 -5.89
C GLY A 244 -12.35 -17.69 -5.42
N GLY A 245 -11.41 -16.75 -5.26
CA GLY A 245 -10.01 -17.01 -4.90
C GLY A 245 -9.03 -16.19 -5.74
N PRO A 246 -7.82 -16.70 -6.00
CA PRO A 246 -6.78 -15.96 -6.71
C PRO A 246 -7.05 -15.75 -8.22
N GLY A 247 -8.17 -16.25 -8.74
CA GLY A 247 -8.46 -16.22 -10.18
C GLY A 247 -7.55 -17.15 -10.97
N THR A 248 -7.49 -16.93 -12.28
CA THR A 248 -6.63 -17.69 -13.18
C THR A 248 -5.21 -17.14 -13.16
N ILE A 249 -4.26 -17.95 -12.74
CA ILE A 249 -2.84 -17.61 -12.81
C ILE A 249 -2.28 -18.13 -14.12
N ASN A 250 -2.07 -17.25 -15.08
CA ASN A 250 -1.47 -17.59 -16.35
C ASN A 250 0.05 -17.68 -16.20
N ALA A 251 0.59 -18.87 -16.39
CA ALA A 251 2.03 -19.05 -16.45
C ALA A 251 2.57 -18.53 -17.78
N ALA A 252 3.50 -17.58 -17.74
CA ALA A 252 4.33 -17.23 -18.88
C ALA A 252 5.42 -18.31 -19.10
N GLN A 253 5.98 -18.37 -20.30
CA GLN A 253 7.15 -19.22 -20.52
C GLN A 253 8.32 -18.73 -19.67
N LYS A 254 8.87 -19.60 -18.80
CA LYS A 254 10.04 -19.27 -17.98
C LYS A 254 11.21 -18.91 -18.91
N PRO A 255 11.86 -17.75 -18.74
CA PRO A 255 13.11 -17.46 -19.43
C PRO A 255 14.17 -18.52 -19.08
N LEU A 256 15.15 -18.71 -19.98
CA LEU A 256 16.29 -19.55 -19.67
C LEU A 256 17.10 -18.89 -18.54
N ASP A 257 17.38 -19.66 -17.51
CA ASP A 257 18.09 -19.29 -16.30
C ASP A 257 18.90 -20.55 -15.91
N SER A 258 20.19 -20.56 -16.32
CA SER A 258 21.00 -21.78 -16.36
C SER A 258 21.47 -22.23 -14.99
N ASP A 259 21.68 -21.32 -14.04
CA ASP A 259 22.12 -21.61 -12.67
C ASP A 259 21.01 -21.53 -11.63
N ASN A 260 19.81 -21.07 -12.04
CA ASN A 260 18.60 -20.94 -11.23
C ASN A 260 18.74 -19.96 -10.05
N ASP A 261 19.38 -18.83 -10.27
CA ASP A 261 19.53 -17.77 -9.28
C ASP A 261 18.41 -16.71 -9.33
N GLY A 262 17.56 -16.78 -10.36
CA GLY A 262 16.42 -15.89 -10.59
C GLY A 262 16.66 -14.81 -11.61
N MET A 263 17.86 -14.70 -12.17
CA MET A 263 18.17 -13.84 -13.31
C MET A 263 18.21 -14.66 -14.60
N PRO A 264 17.60 -14.21 -15.70
CA PRO A 264 17.71 -14.88 -16.98
C PRO A 264 19.12 -14.75 -17.60
N ASP A 265 19.58 -15.81 -18.27
CA ASP A 265 20.85 -15.81 -19.02
C ASP A 265 21.01 -14.57 -19.91
N ALA A 266 19.91 -14.13 -20.54
CA ALA A 266 19.93 -12.95 -21.42
C ALA A 266 20.20 -11.64 -20.67
N PHE A 267 19.74 -11.53 -19.43
CA PHE A 267 20.07 -10.40 -18.57
C PHE A 267 21.53 -10.44 -18.16
N GLU A 268 22.00 -11.60 -17.71
CA GLU A 268 23.36 -11.79 -17.23
C GLU A 268 24.39 -11.57 -18.37
N ASP A 269 24.15 -12.15 -19.56
CA ASP A 269 24.97 -11.89 -20.74
C ASP A 269 25.03 -10.38 -21.08
N ALA A 270 23.90 -9.66 -20.96
CA ALA A 270 23.85 -8.21 -21.21
C ALA A 270 24.57 -7.39 -20.14
N TRP A 271 24.49 -7.84 -18.89
CA TRP A 271 25.08 -7.17 -17.73
C TRP A 271 26.55 -7.52 -17.50
N GLY A 272 27.04 -8.59 -18.15
CA GLY A 272 28.41 -9.10 -18.03
C GLY A 272 28.62 -9.93 -16.79
N LEU A 273 27.58 -10.63 -16.36
CA LEU A 273 27.58 -11.59 -15.25
C LEU A 273 27.86 -13.01 -15.80
N ASP A 274 28.06 -13.96 -14.91
CA ASP A 274 28.32 -15.37 -15.25
C ASP A 274 27.05 -16.20 -15.01
N LYS A 275 26.29 -16.48 -16.05
CA LYS A 275 25.04 -17.27 -16.04
C LYS A 275 25.18 -18.71 -15.52
N TYR A 276 26.36 -19.09 -15.02
CA TYR A 276 26.63 -20.37 -14.36
C TYR A 276 27.08 -20.19 -12.90
N ASP A 277 27.14 -18.94 -12.38
CA ASP A 277 27.51 -18.63 -11.00
C ASP A 277 26.33 -18.09 -10.19
N PRO A 278 25.51 -18.96 -9.55
CA PRO A 278 24.31 -18.50 -8.82
C PRO A 278 24.62 -17.59 -7.62
N THR A 279 25.88 -17.33 -7.33
CA THR A 279 26.26 -16.43 -6.23
C THR A 279 26.36 -14.97 -6.67
N ASP A 280 26.36 -14.70 -7.95
CA ASP A 280 26.52 -13.33 -8.43
C ASP A 280 25.22 -12.51 -8.37
N ALA A 281 24.04 -13.16 -8.30
CA ALA A 281 22.76 -12.49 -8.03
C ALA A 281 22.80 -11.59 -6.80
N VAL A 282 23.49 -12.02 -5.75
CA VAL A 282 23.57 -11.31 -4.46
C VAL A 282 24.84 -10.48 -4.32
N LYS A 283 25.63 -10.33 -5.38
CA LYS A 283 26.76 -9.39 -5.40
C LYS A 283 26.26 -7.97 -5.66
N GLU A 284 26.85 -7.02 -4.95
CA GLU A 284 26.57 -5.59 -5.12
C GLU A 284 27.20 -5.08 -6.41
N ALA A 285 26.39 -4.45 -7.26
CA ALA A 285 26.83 -3.77 -8.47
C ALA A 285 27.38 -2.36 -8.16
N LYS A 286 28.02 -1.71 -9.14
CA LYS A 286 28.60 -0.36 -8.98
C LYS A 286 27.61 0.71 -8.53
N ASN A 287 26.32 0.52 -8.79
CA ASN A 287 25.25 1.45 -8.39
C ASN A 287 24.75 1.24 -6.95
N GLY A 288 25.31 0.27 -6.22
CA GLY A 288 24.95 -0.04 -4.83
C GLY A 288 23.74 -0.97 -4.66
N TYR A 289 23.14 -1.46 -5.75
CA TYR A 289 22.10 -2.48 -5.72
C TYR A 289 22.69 -3.88 -6.00
N LEU A 290 22.02 -4.91 -5.50
CA LEU A 290 22.35 -6.28 -5.88
C LEU A 290 22.04 -6.55 -7.36
N ASN A 291 22.73 -7.49 -7.98
CA ASN A 291 22.49 -7.79 -9.40
C ASN A 291 21.04 -8.24 -9.66
N ILE A 292 20.44 -9.04 -8.78
CA ILE A 292 19.03 -9.43 -8.89
C ILE A 292 18.06 -8.25 -8.70
N GLU A 293 18.42 -7.25 -7.89
CA GLU A 293 17.64 -6.02 -7.78
C GLU A 293 17.72 -5.20 -9.08
N ASN A 294 18.89 -5.16 -9.72
CA ASN A 294 19.06 -4.53 -11.03
C ASN A 294 18.22 -5.23 -12.11
N TYR A 295 18.13 -6.57 -12.06
CA TYR A 295 17.22 -7.30 -12.94
C TYR A 295 15.76 -6.88 -12.71
N ALA A 296 15.29 -6.83 -11.48
CA ALA A 296 13.93 -6.38 -11.17
C ALA A 296 13.68 -4.94 -11.64
N LEU A 297 14.64 -4.04 -11.43
CA LEU A 297 14.56 -2.64 -11.89
C LEU A 297 14.52 -2.54 -13.42
N SER A 298 15.22 -3.41 -14.14
CA SER A 298 15.20 -3.43 -15.60
C SER A 298 13.82 -3.78 -16.20
N LEU A 299 13.02 -4.53 -15.45
CA LEU A 299 11.65 -4.86 -15.85
C LEU A 299 10.68 -3.69 -15.62
N GLU A 300 10.89 -2.94 -14.54
CA GLU A 300 10.02 -1.80 -14.18
C GLU A 300 10.40 -0.52 -14.94
N TYR A 301 11.68 -0.29 -15.17
CA TYR A 301 12.23 0.94 -15.76
C TYR A 301 13.20 0.63 -16.92
N PRO A 302 12.73 0.05 -18.02
CA PRO A 302 13.62 -0.41 -19.09
C PRO A 302 14.50 0.71 -19.68
N ASP A 303 13.95 1.92 -19.84
CA ASP A 303 14.69 3.06 -20.43
C ASP A 303 15.82 3.57 -19.51
N GLU A 304 15.56 3.67 -18.21
CA GLU A 304 16.57 4.06 -17.21
C GLU A 304 17.64 2.98 -17.06
N TYR A 305 17.22 1.74 -17.18
CA TYR A 305 18.10 0.59 -17.09
C TYR A 305 19.05 0.50 -18.28
N GLU A 306 18.58 0.77 -19.49
CA GLU A 306 19.43 0.82 -20.68
C GLU A 306 20.56 1.87 -20.54
N TYR A 307 20.25 3.02 -19.92
CA TYR A 307 21.25 4.03 -19.55
C TYR A 307 22.29 3.51 -18.56
N GLU A 308 21.88 2.86 -17.48
CA GLU A 308 22.79 2.30 -16.48
C GLU A 308 23.64 1.13 -17.04
N LEU A 309 23.05 0.30 -17.89
CA LEU A 309 23.76 -0.76 -18.59
C LEU A 309 24.92 -0.20 -19.43
N ASN A 310 24.66 0.86 -20.19
CA ASN A 310 25.66 1.51 -21.02
C ASN A 310 26.77 2.20 -20.20
N LYS A 311 26.44 2.72 -19.02
CA LYS A 311 27.40 3.32 -18.08
C LYS A 311 28.28 2.31 -17.38
N ASN A 312 27.77 1.11 -17.12
CA ASN A 312 28.53 0.02 -16.48
C ASN A 312 29.42 -0.76 -17.46
N LYS A 313 29.19 -0.63 -18.79
CA LYS A 313 30.05 -1.22 -19.83
C LYS A 313 31.31 -0.40 -20.14
N GLN A 314 31.42 0.81 -19.63
CA GLN A 314 32.62 1.69 -19.71
C GLN A 314 33.45 1.59 -18.42
#